data_0650bbb7a2af18a65fe8029344a05b88
#
_entry.id   0650bbb7a2af18a65fe8029344a05b88
#
_cell.length_a   1.000
_cell.length_b   1.000
_cell.length_c   1.000
_cell.angle_alpha   90.00
_cell.angle_beta   90.00
_cell.angle_gamma   90.00
#
_symmetry.space_group_name_H-M   'P 1'
#
loop_
_entity.id
_entity.type
_entity.pdbx_description
1 polymer ?
#
loop_
_entity_poly.entity_id
_entity_poly.type
_entity_poly.pdbx_seq_one_letter_code
_entity_poly.pdbx_strand_id
1 'polypeptide(L)'
;MLAVANAAAMAFAMPESLAREHRRPFRWRDAHIVGAFKPLFENRSAIPLLIVCVLWQLAHMVYPATWAFWATIRFAWSPTAIGLSLAYVGLVMALVQGLLVAPVIGRIGDRRALVIGLATGASGFLAFAFITAGWQAYAIMLLAALSGFIGPAINGLLSRMAGPDRQGALQGGLASLGSVAAIVSPLLMTQTLAAGVEHGFPGAAFLLAAALAASALGVVAWKVTSRAPAATAAVADA
;
A
#
# COMPACT_ATOMS: atom_id res chain seq x y z
N MET A 1 13.70 -20.35 -12.81
CA MET A 1 12.92 -21.31 -13.59
C MET A 1 11.42 -20.97 -13.59
N LEU A 2 10.73 -20.93 -12.44
CA LEU A 2 9.29 -20.61 -12.36
C LEU A 2 8.90 -19.26 -13.00
N ALA A 3 9.69 -18.20 -12.79
CA ALA A 3 9.43 -16.87 -13.38
C ALA A 3 9.52 -16.88 -14.91
N VAL A 4 10.47 -17.63 -15.48
CA VAL A 4 10.62 -17.77 -16.93
C VAL A 4 9.46 -18.58 -17.51
N ALA A 5 9.07 -19.67 -16.84
CA ALA A 5 7.92 -20.48 -17.25
C ALA A 5 6.61 -19.66 -17.18
N ASN A 6 6.43 -18.85 -16.15
CA ASN A 6 5.28 -17.96 -16.03
C ASN A 6 5.27 -16.87 -17.12
N ALA A 7 6.41 -16.24 -17.39
CA ALA A 7 6.53 -15.25 -18.47
C ALA A 7 6.23 -15.88 -19.84
N ALA A 8 6.73 -17.08 -20.11
CA ALA A 8 6.43 -17.82 -21.33
C ALA A 8 4.93 -18.19 -21.41
N ALA A 9 4.36 -18.70 -20.32
CA ALA A 9 2.93 -19.03 -20.28
C ALA A 9 2.06 -17.79 -20.55
N MET A 10 2.39 -16.65 -19.96
CA MET A 10 1.67 -15.39 -20.22
C MET A 10 1.82 -14.92 -21.68
N ALA A 11 3.02 -15.03 -22.25
CA ALA A 11 3.26 -14.62 -23.63
C ALA A 11 2.46 -15.44 -24.66
N PHE A 12 2.23 -16.74 -24.37
CA PHE A 12 1.52 -17.63 -25.29
C PHE A 12 0.04 -17.80 -25.00
N ALA A 13 -0.37 -17.70 -23.72
CA ALA A 13 -1.75 -17.97 -23.31
C ALA A 13 -2.62 -16.72 -23.19
N MET A 14 -2.04 -15.52 -23.02
CA MET A 14 -2.80 -14.29 -22.90
C MET A 14 -2.84 -13.52 -24.22
N PRO A 15 -4.03 -13.32 -24.82
CA PRO A 15 -4.16 -12.45 -25.98
C PRO A 15 -3.86 -11.00 -25.56
N GLU A 16 -3.22 -10.27 -26.46
CA GLU A 16 -2.94 -8.84 -26.27
C GLU A 16 -4.24 -8.05 -26.12
N SER A 17 -4.46 -7.48 -24.93
CA SER A 17 -5.69 -6.74 -24.60
C SER A 17 -5.70 -5.32 -25.16
N LEU A 18 -4.54 -4.77 -25.57
CA LEU A 18 -4.46 -3.42 -26.11
C LEU A 18 -4.70 -3.42 -27.62
N ALA A 19 -5.74 -2.74 -28.08
CA ALA A 19 -6.05 -2.56 -29.49
C ALA A 19 -4.86 -1.93 -30.23
N ARG A 20 -4.60 -2.38 -31.47
CA ARG A 20 -3.43 -1.97 -32.26
C ARG A 20 -3.33 -0.45 -32.45
N GLU A 21 -4.46 0.23 -32.52
CA GLU A 21 -4.59 1.70 -32.67
C GLU A 21 -4.05 2.46 -31.45
N HIS A 22 -4.02 1.84 -30.28
CA HIS A 22 -3.58 2.46 -29.03
C HIS A 22 -2.16 2.07 -28.64
N ARG A 23 -1.48 1.23 -29.47
CA ARG A 23 -0.11 0.79 -29.20
C ARG A 23 0.88 1.89 -29.57
N ARG A 24 1.75 2.23 -28.61
CA ARG A 24 2.85 3.19 -28.82
C ARG A 24 4.14 2.44 -29.17
N PRO A 25 4.96 2.97 -30.08
CA PRO A 25 6.28 2.40 -30.34
C PRO A 25 7.15 2.54 -29.08
N PHE A 26 7.88 1.47 -28.77
CA PHE A 26 8.85 1.47 -27.67
C PHE A 26 10.00 2.44 -27.98
N ARG A 27 10.27 3.36 -27.04
CA ARG A 27 11.37 4.31 -27.14
C ARG A 27 12.32 4.12 -25.96
N TRP A 28 13.55 3.73 -26.22
CA TRP A 28 14.60 3.58 -25.20
C TRP A 28 14.80 4.83 -24.33
N ARG A 29 14.56 6.00 -24.90
CA ARG A 29 14.64 7.30 -24.23
C ARG A 29 13.60 7.47 -23.10
N ASP A 30 12.51 6.74 -23.16
CA ASP A 30 11.42 6.80 -22.16
C ASP A 30 11.57 5.66 -21.12
N ALA A 31 12.51 4.73 -21.33
CA ALA A 31 12.74 3.54 -20.50
C ALA A 31 13.75 3.77 -19.35
N HIS A 32 14.01 5.02 -18.95
CA HIS A 32 14.87 5.31 -17.81
C HIS A 32 14.06 5.64 -16.55
N ILE A 33 14.67 5.43 -15.37
CA ILE A 33 14.01 5.56 -14.06
C ILE A 33 13.26 6.89 -13.93
N VAL A 34 13.87 8.01 -14.32
CA VAL A 34 13.25 9.35 -14.26
C VAL A 34 12.08 9.50 -15.24
N GLY A 35 12.16 8.87 -16.42
CA GLY A 35 11.09 8.89 -17.42
C GLY A 35 9.83 8.17 -17.00
N ALA A 36 9.97 7.12 -16.16
CA ALA A 36 8.83 6.40 -15.60
C ALA A 36 7.98 7.25 -14.63
N PHE A 37 8.60 8.26 -13.99
CA PHE A 37 7.89 9.15 -13.08
C PHE A 37 7.18 10.31 -13.79
N LYS A 38 7.68 10.77 -14.95
CA LYS A 38 7.15 11.94 -15.64
C LYS A 38 5.64 11.86 -15.90
N PRO A 39 5.07 10.77 -16.47
CA PRO A 39 3.65 10.66 -16.72
C PRO A 39 2.79 10.70 -15.45
N LEU A 40 3.34 10.25 -14.31
CA LEU A 40 2.63 10.24 -13.03
C LEU A 40 2.45 11.67 -12.49
N PHE A 41 3.43 12.56 -12.71
CA PHE A 41 3.40 13.94 -12.20
C PHE A 41 2.76 14.92 -13.17
N GLU A 42 2.55 14.56 -14.44
CA GLU A 42 1.83 15.38 -15.42
C GLU A 42 0.38 15.64 -14.99
N ASN A 43 -0.27 14.64 -14.38
CA ASN A 43 -1.61 14.81 -13.84
C ASN A 43 -1.58 15.27 -12.37
N ARG A 44 -1.66 16.59 -12.16
CA ARG A 44 -1.66 17.19 -10.81
C ARG A 44 -2.72 16.61 -9.88
N SER A 45 -3.83 16.08 -10.41
CA SER A 45 -4.86 15.44 -9.61
C SER A 45 -4.45 14.07 -9.07
N ALA A 46 -3.45 13.41 -9.67
CA ALA A 46 -2.91 12.13 -9.22
C ALA A 46 -1.88 12.30 -8.08
N ILE A 47 -1.23 13.45 -7.96
CA ILE A 47 -0.16 13.70 -6.99
C ILE A 47 -0.55 13.31 -5.55
N PRO A 48 -1.74 13.67 -5.01
CA PRO A 48 -2.12 13.25 -3.66
C PRO A 48 -2.19 11.74 -3.49
N LEU A 49 -2.69 11.00 -4.50
CA LEU A 49 -2.72 9.53 -4.46
C LEU A 49 -1.32 8.92 -4.53
N LEU A 50 -0.41 9.53 -5.27
CA LEU A 50 0.99 9.11 -5.30
C LEU A 50 1.68 9.35 -3.95
N ILE A 51 1.41 10.47 -3.28
CA ILE A 51 1.88 10.73 -1.92
C ILE A 51 1.35 9.68 -0.95
N VAL A 52 0.06 9.37 -1.02
CA VAL A 52 -0.56 8.30 -0.22
C VAL A 52 0.11 6.95 -0.49
N CYS A 53 0.38 6.63 -1.76
CA CYS A 53 1.08 5.40 -2.14
C CYS A 53 2.47 5.32 -1.50
N VAL A 54 3.26 6.39 -1.59
CA VAL A 54 4.62 6.44 -1.02
C VAL A 54 4.58 6.34 0.50
N LEU A 55 3.74 7.13 1.17
CA LEU A 55 3.62 7.10 2.63
C LEU A 55 3.20 5.71 3.14
N TRP A 56 2.23 5.08 2.46
CA TRP A 56 1.81 3.73 2.78
C TRP A 56 2.91 2.69 2.55
N GLN A 57 3.61 2.75 1.40
CA GLN A 57 4.72 1.85 1.11
C GLN A 57 5.83 1.94 2.15
N LEU A 58 6.20 3.18 2.54
CA LEU A 58 7.17 3.42 3.61
C LEU A 58 6.69 2.81 4.94
N ALA A 59 5.44 3.05 5.33
CA ALA A 59 4.87 2.52 6.57
C ALA A 59 4.82 1.01 6.59
N HIS A 60 4.34 0.39 5.50
CA HIS A 60 4.11 -1.05 5.41
C HIS A 60 5.41 -1.86 5.49
N MET A 61 6.53 -1.27 5.06
CA MET A 61 7.85 -1.91 5.14
C MET A 61 8.33 -2.16 6.59
N VAL A 62 7.66 -1.62 7.61
CA VAL A 62 7.96 -1.94 9.01
C VAL A 62 7.88 -3.45 9.27
N TYR A 63 6.93 -4.16 8.65
CA TYR A 63 6.79 -5.61 8.84
C TYR A 63 8.01 -6.39 8.33
N PRO A 64 8.36 -6.37 7.03
CA PRO A 64 9.49 -7.13 6.55
C PRO A 64 10.83 -6.67 7.14
N ALA A 65 10.95 -5.39 7.51
CA ALA A 65 12.20 -4.85 8.04
C ALA A 65 12.43 -5.17 9.52
N THR A 66 11.38 -5.22 10.35
CA THR A 66 11.57 -5.25 11.81
C THR A 66 10.83 -6.36 12.52
N TRP A 67 9.86 -7.05 11.90
CA TRP A 67 8.98 -7.99 12.59
C TRP A 67 9.70 -9.04 13.43
N ALA A 68 10.68 -9.73 12.84
CA ALA A 68 11.39 -10.79 13.53
C ALA A 68 12.16 -10.27 14.75
N PHE A 69 12.87 -9.15 14.58
CA PHE A 69 13.64 -8.54 15.67
C PHE A 69 12.72 -8.00 16.77
N TRP A 70 11.68 -7.29 16.39
CA TRP A 70 10.71 -6.72 17.32
C TRP A 70 9.97 -7.80 18.12
N ALA A 71 9.50 -8.87 17.47
CA ALA A 71 8.81 -9.96 18.14
C ALA A 71 9.72 -10.73 19.10
N THR A 72 11.01 -10.89 18.76
CA THR A 72 12.00 -11.46 19.64
C THR A 72 12.23 -10.58 20.87
N ILE A 73 12.40 -9.27 20.68
CA ILE A 73 12.64 -8.31 21.77
C ILE A 73 11.40 -8.18 22.67
N ARG A 74 10.21 -8.09 22.05
CA ARG A 74 8.97 -7.79 22.77
C ARG A 74 8.34 -8.97 23.49
N PHE A 75 8.41 -10.16 22.87
CA PHE A 75 7.70 -11.36 23.35
C PHE A 75 8.64 -12.54 23.62
N ALA A 76 9.94 -12.41 23.40
CA ALA A 76 10.91 -13.51 23.42
C ALA A 76 10.50 -14.69 22.51
N TRP A 77 9.89 -14.39 21.35
CA TRP A 77 9.45 -15.42 20.42
C TRP A 77 10.61 -16.15 19.79
N SER A 78 10.48 -17.49 19.73
CA SER A 78 11.39 -18.34 18.99
C SER A 78 11.23 -18.16 17.47
N PRO A 79 12.22 -18.54 16.64
CA PRO A 79 12.08 -18.53 15.18
C PRO A 79 10.85 -19.28 14.67
N THR A 80 10.47 -20.37 15.34
CA THR A 80 9.24 -21.13 15.02
C THR A 80 7.99 -20.31 15.28
N ALA A 81 7.89 -19.59 16.42
CA ALA A 81 6.75 -18.75 16.74
C ALA A 81 6.63 -17.58 15.74
N ILE A 82 7.76 -16.99 15.36
CA ILE A 82 7.82 -15.95 14.32
C ILE A 82 7.33 -16.51 12.98
N GLY A 83 7.82 -17.69 12.58
CA GLY A 83 7.36 -18.36 11.35
C GLY A 83 5.85 -18.65 11.35
N LEU A 84 5.29 -19.12 12.46
CA LEU A 84 3.85 -19.35 12.62
C LEU A 84 3.06 -18.05 12.53
N SER A 85 3.55 -16.95 13.08
CA SER A 85 2.90 -15.64 12.96
C SER A 85 2.87 -15.13 11.53
N LEU A 86 3.96 -15.37 10.76
CA LEU A 86 4.02 -15.02 9.33
C LEU A 86 3.08 -15.90 8.49
N ALA A 87 2.98 -17.19 8.81
CA ALA A 87 2.03 -18.10 8.17
C ALA A 87 0.58 -17.66 8.45
N TYR A 88 0.28 -17.29 9.69
CA TYR A 88 -1.04 -16.79 10.09
C TYR A 88 -1.41 -15.51 9.31
N VAL A 89 -0.55 -14.49 9.30
CA VAL A 89 -0.84 -13.25 8.58
C VAL A 89 -0.97 -13.50 7.07
N GLY A 90 -0.15 -14.39 6.51
CA GLY A 90 -0.26 -14.79 5.10
C GLY A 90 -1.62 -15.42 4.78
N LEU A 91 -2.10 -16.32 5.64
CA LEU A 91 -3.43 -16.94 5.48
C LEU A 91 -4.56 -15.89 5.58
N VAL A 92 -4.52 -15.04 6.61
CA VAL A 92 -5.52 -13.99 6.81
C VAL A 92 -5.54 -13.01 5.63
N MET A 93 -4.37 -12.60 5.14
CA MET A 93 -4.26 -11.74 3.97
C MET A 93 -4.79 -12.41 2.70
N ALA A 94 -4.51 -13.69 2.50
CA ALA A 94 -5.06 -14.45 1.37
C ALA A 94 -6.60 -14.51 1.41
N LEU A 95 -7.17 -14.74 2.59
CA LEU A 95 -8.63 -14.72 2.78
C LEU A 95 -9.23 -13.33 2.52
N VAL A 96 -8.63 -12.27 3.05
CA VAL A 96 -9.10 -10.90 2.82
C VAL A 96 -9.01 -10.54 1.34
N GLN A 97 -7.87 -10.80 0.69
CA GLN A 97 -7.68 -10.47 -0.72
C GLN A 97 -8.55 -11.32 -1.65
N GLY A 98 -8.69 -12.61 -1.36
CA GLY A 98 -9.47 -13.52 -2.19
C GLY A 98 -10.99 -13.38 -2.02
N LEU A 99 -11.45 -13.11 -0.80
CA LEU A 99 -12.88 -13.13 -0.49
C LEU A 99 -13.52 -11.77 -0.28
N LEU A 100 -12.76 -10.79 0.26
CA LEU A 100 -13.33 -9.51 0.69
C LEU A 100 -13.03 -8.35 -0.25
N VAL A 101 -11.86 -8.32 -0.88
CA VAL A 101 -11.42 -7.15 -1.67
C VAL A 101 -12.40 -6.84 -2.80
N ALA A 102 -12.70 -7.81 -3.66
CA ALA A 102 -13.56 -7.58 -4.82
C ALA A 102 -15.01 -7.20 -4.43
N PRO A 103 -15.72 -7.96 -3.57
CA PRO A 103 -17.10 -7.62 -3.20
C PRO A 103 -17.20 -6.34 -2.38
N VAL A 104 -16.24 -6.04 -1.52
CA VAL A 104 -16.24 -4.82 -0.71
C VAL A 104 -16.00 -3.61 -1.59
N ILE A 105 -14.93 -3.61 -2.42
CA ILE A 105 -14.65 -2.50 -3.33
C ILE A 105 -15.80 -2.30 -4.32
N GLY A 106 -16.40 -3.38 -4.83
CA GLY A 106 -17.54 -3.31 -5.72
C GLY A 106 -18.77 -2.63 -5.12
N ARG A 107 -18.98 -2.77 -3.79
CA ARG A 107 -20.13 -2.17 -3.08
C ARG A 107 -19.88 -0.74 -2.61
N ILE A 108 -18.72 -0.47 -2.02
CA ILE A 108 -18.44 0.82 -1.37
C ILE A 108 -17.57 1.76 -2.21
N GLY A 109 -16.97 1.26 -3.29
CA GLY A 109 -16.05 1.97 -4.18
C GLY A 109 -14.64 2.12 -3.63
N ASP A 110 -13.67 2.35 -4.54
CA ASP A 110 -12.23 2.42 -4.21
C ASP A 110 -11.91 3.48 -3.15
N ARG A 111 -12.56 4.64 -3.19
CA ARG A 111 -12.24 5.73 -2.26
C ARG A 111 -12.55 5.38 -0.80
N ARG A 112 -13.73 4.79 -0.55
CA ARG A 112 -14.10 4.34 0.81
C ARG A 112 -13.25 3.17 1.25
N ALA A 113 -12.97 2.22 0.36
CA ALA A 113 -12.09 1.10 0.61
C ALA A 113 -10.67 1.57 0.99
N LEU A 114 -10.13 2.58 0.30
CA LEU A 114 -8.84 3.20 0.62
C LEU A 114 -8.84 3.81 2.03
N VAL A 115 -9.88 4.58 2.38
CA VAL A 115 -10.01 5.19 3.72
C VAL A 115 -10.07 4.12 4.81
N ILE A 116 -10.91 3.08 4.63
CA ILE A 116 -11.01 1.96 5.58
C ILE A 116 -9.66 1.25 5.71
N GLY A 117 -9.01 0.94 4.59
CA GLY A 117 -7.71 0.28 4.60
C GLY A 117 -6.64 1.10 5.33
N LEU A 118 -6.55 2.42 5.06
CA LEU A 118 -5.59 3.31 5.73
C LEU A 118 -5.91 3.47 7.21
N ALA A 119 -7.18 3.59 7.59
CA ALA A 119 -7.60 3.71 8.98
C ALA A 119 -7.27 2.43 9.77
N THR A 120 -7.61 1.26 9.24
CA THR A 120 -7.31 -0.02 9.88
C THR A 120 -5.80 -0.31 9.90
N GLY A 121 -5.06 0.05 8.85
CA GLY A 121 -3.61 -0.05 8.82
C GLY A 121 -2.94 0.84 9.86
N ALA A 122 -3.31 2.13 9.92
CA ALA A 122 -2.78 3.08 10.90
C ALA A 122 -3.11 2.65 12.34
N SER A 123 -4.35 2.22 12.60
CA SER A 123 -4.77 1.71 13.91
C SER A 123 -4.02 0.42 14.28
N GLY A 124 -3.78 -0.48 13.31
CA GLY A 124 -3.00 -1.68 13.49
C GLY A 124 -1.55 -1.37 13.87
N PHE A 125 -0.89 -0.48 13.14
CA PHE A 125 0.48 -0.05 13.50
C PHE A 125 0.53 0.61 14.88
N LEU A 126 -0.43 1.49 15.17
CA LEU A 126 -0.51 2.13 16.48
C LEU A 126 -0.69 1.09 17.59
N ALA A 127 -1.57 0.11 17.40
CA ALA A 127 -1.77 -0.97 18.35
C ALA A 127 -0.48 -1.78 18.55
N PHE A 128 0.23 -2.18 17.46
CA PHE A 128 1.52 -2.89 17.56
C PHE A 128 2.57 -2.14 18.37
N ALA A 129 2.57 -0.81 18.37
CA ALA A 129 3.52 -0.03 19.15
C ALA A 129 3.38 -0.26 20.66
N PHE A 130 2.18 -0.61 21.15
CA PHE A 130 1.89 -0.65 22.60
C PHE A 130 1.54 -2.02 23.15
N ILE A 131 1.31 -3.06 22.34
CA ILE A 131 0.97 -4.39 22.83
C ILE A 131 2.06 -4.99 23.71
N THR A 132 1.64 -5.78 24.68
CA THR A 132 2.52 -6.43 25.65
C THR A 132 2.47 -7.95 25.64
N ALA A 133 1.42 -8.53 25.07
CA ALA A 133 1.23 -9.98 25.03
C ALA A 133 1.15 -10.50 23.58
N GLY A 134 1.79 -11.63 23.31
CA GLY A 134 1.90 -12.20 21.96
C GLY A 134 0.56 -12.54 21.29
N TRP A 135 -0.47 -12.94 22.07
CA TRP A 135 -1.80 -13.22 21.52
C TRP A 135 -2.47 -11.97 20.92
N GLN A 136 -2.17 -10.77 21.48
CA GLN A 136 -2.68 -9.50 20.95
C GLN A 136 -2.19 -9.25 19.51
N ALA A 137 -0.98 -9.72 19.18
CA ALA A 137 -0.44 -9.61 17.83
C ALA A 137 -1.32 -10.30 16.80
N TYR A 138 -1.82 -11.49 17.10
CA TYR A 138 -2.71 -12.23 16.20
C TYR A 138 -4.06 -11.52 16.00
N ALA A 139 -4.63 -10.96 17.06
CA ALA A 139 -5.87 -10.19 16.99
C ALA A 139 -5.70 -8.92 16.13
N ILE A 140 -4.58 -8.22 16.28
CA ILE A 140 -4.28 -7.02 15.49
C ILE A 140 -4.02 -7.39 14.03
N MET A 141 -3.30 -8.49 13.74
CA MET A 141 -3.09 -8.97 12.38
C MET A 141 -4.39 -9.19 11.63
N LEU A 142 -5.41 -9.75 12.32
CA LEU A 142 -6.73 -9.95 11.73
C LEU A 142 -7.38 -8.62 11.33
N LEU A 143 -7.35 -7.62 12.21
CA LEU A 143 -7.88 -6.29 11.91
C LEU A 143 -7.05 -5.58 10.85
N ALA A 144 -5.72 -5.60 10.98
CA ALA A 144 -4.80 -4.96 10.06
C ALA A 144 -4.84 -5.55 8.64
N ALA A 145 -5.29 -6.80 8.49
CA ALA A 145 -5.45 -7.41 7.17
C ALA A 145 -6.44 -6.66 6.26
N LEU A 146 -7.37 -5.88 6.83
CA LEU A 146 -8.25 -4.99 6.05
C LEU A 146 -7.48 -3.88 5.33
N SER A 147 -6.24 -3.59 5.74
CA SER A 147 -5.33 -2.73 4.96
C SER A 147 -5.02 -3.30 3.57
N GLY A 148 -5.28 -4.58 3.33
CA GLY A 148 -5.21 -5.22 2.02
C GLY A 148 -6.10 -4.57 0.95
N PHE A 149 -7.06 -3.73 1.32
CA PHE A 149 -7.85 -2.91 0.37
C PHE A 149 -7.03 -1.78 -0.28
N ILE A 150 -5.95 -1.31 0.34
CA ILE A 150 -5.21 -0.11 -0.08
C ILE A 150 -4.63 -0.28 -1.48
N GLY A 151 -3.91 -1.37 -1.74
CA GLY A 151 -3.27 -1.62 -3.04
C GLY A 151 -4.26 -1.62 -4.21
N PRO A 152 -5.29 -2.48 -4.21
CA PRO A 152 -6.33 -2.50 -5.23
C PRO A 152 -7.06 -1.16 -5.39
N ALA A 153 -7.38 -0.48 -4.27
CA ALA A 153 -8.07 0.80 -4.29
C ALA A 153 -7.22 1.93 -4.92
N ILE A 154 -5.93 2.02 -4.57
CA ILE A 154 -5.00 2.99 -5.20
C ILE A 154 -4.87 2.69 -6.69
N ASN A 155 -4.64 1.42 -7.06
CA ASN A 155 -4.54 1.02 -8.46
C ASN A 155 -5.82 1.35 -9.24
N GLY A 156 -7.00 1.05 -8.70
CA GLY A 156 -8.27 1.39 -9.32
C GLY A 156 -8.47 2.89 -9.54
N LEU A 157 -8.12 3.72 -8.54
CA LEU A 157 -8.21 5.18 -8.64
C LEU A 157 -7.24 5.75 -9.66
N LEU A 158 -5.97 5.34 -9.62
CA LEU A 158 -4.94 5.85 -10.52
C LEU A 158 -5.12 5.36 -11.95
N SER A 159 -5.55 4.11 -12.14
CA SER A 159 -5.82 3.51 -13.45
C SER A 159 -6.91 4.28 -14.22
N ARG A 160 -7.97 4.69 -13.53
CA ARG A 160 -9.02 5.54 -14.13
C ARG A 160 -8.54 6.93 -14.51
N MET A 161 -7.49 7.44 -13.86
CA MET A 161 -6.91 8.76 -14.14
C MET A 161 -5.88 8.74 -15.26
N ALA A 162 -5.25 7.60 -15.50
CA ALA A 162 -4.14 7.46 -16.45
C ALA A 162 -4.59 7.26 -17.91
N GLY A 163 -5.81 6.78 -18.14
CA GLY A 163 -6.28 6.39 -19.48
C GLY A 163 -5.68 5.06 -19.99
N PRO A 164 -6.29 4.46 -21.03
CA PRO A 164 -5.92 3.12 -21.51
C PRO A 164 -4.49 3.02 -22.06
N ASP A 165 -4.02 4.07 -22.72
CA ASP A 165 -2.72 4.14 -23.40
C ASP A 165 -1.52 4.36 -22.45
N ARG A 166 -1.78 4.66 -21.17
CA ARG A 166 -0.76 4.98 -20.16
C ARG A 166 -0.68 3.99 -19.01
N GLN A 167 -1.43 2.88 -19.05
CA GLN A 167 -1.47 1.89 -17.97
C GLN A 167 -0.09 1.28 -17.67
N GLY A 168 0.68 0.95 -18.71
CA GLY A 168 2.03 0.41 -18.54
C GLY A 168 2.98 1.42 -17.87
N ALA A 169 2.92 2.71 -18.25
CA ALA A 169 3.71 3.76 -17.63
C ALA A 169 3.31 3.98 -16.15
N LEU A 170 2.02 3.92 -15.84
CA LEU A 170 1.50 4.00 -14.46
C LEU A 170 2.05 2.85 -13.61
N GLN A 171 1.93 1.61 -14.08
CA GLN A 171 2.40 0.44 -13.33
C GLN A 171 3.93 0.45 -13.15
N GLY A 172 4.66 0.83 -14.19
CA GLY A 172 6.11 1.00 -14.09
C GLY A 172 6.51 2.08 -13.08
N GLY A 173 5.80 3.21 -13.07
CA GLY A 173 6.03 4.29 -12.10
C GLY A 173 5.70 3.88 -10.67
N LEU A 174 4.58 3.17 -10.43
CA LEU A 174 4.22 2.65 -9.11
C LEU A 174 5.25 1.61 -8.62
N ALA A 175 5.71 0.72 -9.49
CA ALA A 175 6.78 -0.23 -9.17
C ALA A 175 8.09 0.49 -8.80
N SER A 176 8.44 1.56 -9.51
CA SER A 176 9.63 2.37 -9.22
C SER A 176 9.51 3.07 -7.86
N LEU A 177 8.34 3.64 -7.52
CA LEU A 177 8.08 4.21 -6.19
C LEU A 177 8.20 3.14 -5.09
N GLY A 178 7.64 1.96 -5.33
CA GLY A 178 7.78 0.81 -4.43
C GLY A 178 9.24 0.39 -4.21
N SER A 179 10.05 0.40 -5.28
CA SER A 179 11.48 0.08 -5.20
C SER A 179 12.26 1.09 -4.37
N VAL A 180 11.99 2.39 -4.54
CA VAL A 180 12.59 3.44 -3.70
C VAL A 180 12.19 3.24 -2.23
N ALA A 181 10.93 2.97 -1.95
CA ALA A 181 10.47 2.67 -0.60
C ALA A 181 11.17 1.43 -0.01
N ALA A 182 11.35 0.38 -0.81
CA ALA A 182 12.02 -0.85 -0.39
C ALA A 182 13.52 -0.65 -0.07
N ILE A 183 14.18 0.36 -0.64
CA ILE A 183 15.56 0.72 -0.34
C ILE A 183 15.63 1.58 0.94
N VAL A 184 14.78 2.59 1.05
CA VAL A 184 14.85 3.60 2.12
C VAL A 184 14.24 3.07 3.43
N SER A 185 13.11 2.37 3.35
CA SER A 185 12.35 1.97 4.54
C SER A 185 13.07 1.02 5.48
N PRO A 186 13.80 -0.03 5.03
CA PRO A 186 14.50 -0.91 5.95
C PRO A 186 15.46 -0.13 6.85
N LEU A 187 16.23 0.80 6.26
CA LEU A 187 17.14 1.64 7.04
C LEU A 187 16.37 2.52 8.04
N LEU A 188 15.34 3.20 7.60
CA LEU A 188 14.51 4.05 8.45
C LEU A 188 13.88 3.27 9.60
N MET A 189 13.27 2.13 9.32
CA MET A 189 12.54 1.33 10.31
C MET A 189 13.48 0.61 11.28
N THR A 190 14.61 0.08 10.82
CA THR A 190 15.57 -0.60 11.71
C THR A 190 16.29 0.38 12.62
N GLN A 191 16.68 1.57 12.14
CA GLN A 191 17.27 2.62 12.98
C GLN A 191 16.26 3.12 14.03
N THR A 192 14.99 3.30 13.64
CA THR A 192 13.93 3.71 14.57
C THR A 192 13.67 2.62 15.62
N LEU A 193 13.70 1.33 15.23
CA LEU A 193 13.61 0.21 16.18
C LEU A 193 14.78 0.23 17.15
N ALA A 194 16.03 0.35 16.66
CA ALA A 194 17.24 0.36 17.49
C ALA A 194 17.19 1.50 18.51
N ALA A 195 16.93 2.73 18.06
CA ALA A 195 16.78 3.88 18.95
C ALA A 195 15.65 3.67 19.98
N GLY A 196 14.52 3.10 19.53
CA GLY A 196 13.42 2.77 20.44
C GLY A 196 13.82 1.77 21.54
N VAL A 197 14.58 0.74 21.18
CA VAL A 197 15.07 -0.26 22.14
C VAL A 197 16.03 0.37 23.16
N GLU A 198 16.95 1.22 22.71
CA GLU A 198 17.87 1.96 23.59
C GLU A 198 17.13 2.84 24.61
N HIS A 199 15.99 3.41 24.23
CA HIS A 199 15.15 4.24 25.10
C HIS A 199 14.02 3.47 25.81
N GLY A 200 14.06 2.12 25.80
CA GLY A 200 13.06 1.27 26.47
C GLY A 200 11.69 1.20 25.79
N PHE A 201 11.57 1.66 24.53
CA PHE A 201 10.32 1.63 23.76
C PHE A 201 10.49 0.90 22.41
N PRO A 202 10.48 -0.44 22.41
CA PRO A 202 10.63 -1.23 21.17
C PRO A 202 9.55 -0.98 20.11
N GLY A 203 8.42 -0.36 20.48
CA GLY A 203 7.32 -0.01 19.59
C GLY A 203 7.57 1.18 18.66
N ALA A 204 8.71 1.87 18.77
CA ALA A 204 8.99 3.13 18.05
C ALA A 204 8.84 3.01 16.52
N ALA A 205 9.32 1.92 15.91
CA ALA A 205 9.21 1.70 14.48
C ALA A 205 7.73 1.57 14.03
N PHE A 206 6.90 0.89 14.81
CA PHE A 206 5.46 0.80 14.55
C PHE A 206 4.75 2.14 14.78
N LEU A 207 5.20 2.95 15.75
CA LEU A 207 4.67 4.29 15.96
C LEU A 207 4.98 5.21 14.76
N LEU A 208 6.19 5.13 14.20
CA LEU A 208 6.56 5.83 12.98
C LEU A 208 5.68 5.38 11.79
N ALA A 209 5.49 4.06 11.64
CA ALA A 209 4.62 3.51 10.60
C ALA A 209 3.17 4.00 10.76
N ALA A 210 2.66 4.07 12.00
CA ALA A 210 1.34 4.63 12.29
C ALA A 210 1.24 6.10 11.90
N ALA A 211 2.26 6.91 12.19
CA ALA A 211 2.32 8.32 11.81
C ALA A 211 2.32 8.52 10.29
N LEU A 212 3.08 7.71 9.55
CA LEU A 212 3.10 7.73 8.08
C LEU A 212 1.74 7.34 7.49
N ALA A 213 1.12 6.26 8.01
CA ALA A 213 -0.20 5.81 7.56
C ALA A 213 -1.31 6.81 7.91
N ALA A 214 -1.25 7.44 9.09
CA ALA A 214 -2.16 8.50 9.48
C ALA A 214 -1.99 9.76 8.62
N SER A 215 -0.76 10.10 8.24
CA SER A 215 -0.47 11.18 7.29
C SER A 215 -1.07 10.89 5.91
N ALA A 216 -0.97 9.65 5.44
CA ALA A 216 -1.61 9.20 4.19
C ALA A 216 -3.14 9.34 4.27
N LEU A 217 -3.74 8.93 5.39
CA LEU A 217 -5.18 9.10 5.65
C LEU A 217 -5.57 10.58 5.67
N GLY A 218 -4.78 11.44 6.30
CA GLY A 218 -4.97 12.89 6.32
C GLY A 218 -4.98 13.52 4.93
N VAL A 219 -4.06 13.10 4.04
CA VAL A 219 -4.03 13.54 2.63
C VAL A 219 -5.32 13.15 1.89
N VAL A 220 -5.82 11.92 2.12
CA VAL A 220 -7.08 11.48 1.50
C VAL A 220 -8.26 12.28 2.06
N ALA A 221 -8.34 12.49 3.38
CA ALA A 221 -9.42 13.23 4.03
C ALA A 221 -9.47 14.68 3.57
N TRP A 222 -8.32 15.37 3.52
CA TRP A 222 -8.24 16.76 3.04
C TRP A 222 -8.78 16.93 1.62
N LYS A 223 -8.43 16.02 0.70
CA LYS A 223 -8.97 16.05 -0.67
C LYS A 223 -10.43 15.68 -0.76
N VAL A 224 -10.97 14.96 0.24
CA VAL A 224 -12.43 14.69 0.35
C VAL A 224 -13.17 15.97 0.72
N THR A 225 -12.69 16.71 1.71
CA THR A 225 -13.33 17.94 2.18
C THR A 225 -13.23 19.10 1.18
N SER A 226 -12.12 19.20 0.45
CA SER A 226 -11.91 20.27 -0.54
C SER A 226 -12.69 20.07 -1.86
N ARG A 227 -13.37 18.93 -2.05
CA ARG A 227 -14.20 18.60 -3.21
C ARG A 227 -15.69 18.42 -2.87
N ALA A 228 -16.15 18.81 -1.69
CA ALA A 228 -17.59 18.90 -1.41
C ALA A 228 -18.21 19.94 -2.36
N PRO A 229 -19.14 19.56 -3.24
CA PRO A 229 -19.58 20.42 -4.33
C PRO A 229 -20.56 21.48 -3.83
N ALA A 230 -20.46 22.65 -4.40
CA ALA A 230 -21.52 23.63 -4.52
C ALA A 230 -22.73 23.08 -5.32
N ALA A 231 -23.29 21.94 -4.95
CA ALA A 231 -24.42 21.31 -5.64
C ALA A 231 -25.74 21.42 -4.88
N THR A 232 -25.81 22.26 -3.84
CA THR A 232 -27.06 22.46 -3.09
C THR A 232 -27.63 23.87 -3.21
N ALA A 233 -27.01 24.75 -4.01
CA ALA A 233 -27.50 26.11 -4.19
C ALA A 233 -28.42 26.30 -5.43
N ALA A 234 -28.58 25.27 -6.28
CA ALA A 234 -29.34 25.42 -7.54
C ALA A 234 -30.78 24.87 -7.48
N VAL A 235 -31.28 24.45 -6.33
CA VAL A 235 -32.67 23.94 -6.16
C VAL A 235 -33.52 24.86 -5.26
N ALA A 236 -32.99 25.99 -4.81
CA ALA A 236 -33.73 26.95 -3.99
C ALA A 236 -34.33 28.14 -4.79
N ASP A 237 -34.04 28.22 -6.09
CA ASP A 237 -34.53 29.30 -6.97
C ASP A 237 -35.30 28.79 -8.23
N ALA A 238 -36.04 27.67 -8.10
CA ALA A 238 -36.95 27.22 -9.16
C ALA A 238 -38.35 26.97 -8.60
#